data_cb0230864fbffbad94b1293f32443a6b
#
_entry.id   cb0230864fbffbad94b1293f32443a6b
#
_cell.length_a   1.000
_cell.length_b   1.000
_cell.length_c   1.000
_cell.angle_alpha   90.00
_cell.angle_beta   90.00
_cell.angle_gamma   90.00
#
_symmetry.space_group_name_H-M   'P 1'
#
loop_
_entity.id
_entity.type
_entity.pdbx_description
1 polymer ?
#
loop_
_entity_poly.entity_id
_entity_poly.type
_entity_poly.pdbx_seq_one_letter_code
_entity_poly.pdbx_strand_id
1 'polypeptide(L)'
;LGAYKYHVNMDPIFSSMEINLAIFENSAFVADINATDPDGDDLIFSLSDKDDYNSFAIASTTGILSFQKAPDFEKPANQASDNIYKITLSVSDGYAYDYLDLTITVLDLDESAKSAIEAKILVDGYKLGNHWRQASWFGTYYSQYFPWVYHTSMGWLYIVQSQDGDTWMWKDPLGWLWTDLDVFPYFFIQSIQDWGYSGSDSRSGQYYLFETGNSGWKDL
;
A
#
# COMPACT_ATOMS: atom_id res chain seq x y z
N LEU A 1 45.20 38.31 1.20
CA LEU A 1 43.84 38.67 1.69
C LEU A 1 42.88 37.74 0.97
N GLY A 2 42.47 36.65 1.65
CA GLY A 2 41.46 35.74 1.15
C GLY A 2 40.11 36.45 1.12
N ALA A 3 39.44 36.44 -0.03
CA ALA A 3 38.09 36.91 -0.14
C ALA A 3 37.17 35.95 0.67
N TYR A 4 36.56 36.46 1.73
CA TYR A 4 35.48 35.76 2.39
C TYR A 4 34.31 35.68 1.41
N LYS A 5 34.04 34.48 0.92
CA LYS A 5 32.84 34.20 0.14
C LYS A 5 31.67 34.22 1.15
N TYR A 6 30.87 35.27 1.16
CA TYR A 6 29.60 35.25 1.89
C TYR A 6 28.73 34.22 1.19
N HIS A 7 28.42 33.14 1.87
CA HIS A 7 27.38 32.20 1.47
C HIS A 7 26.05 32.85 1.89
N VAL A 8 25.20 33.13 0.93
CA VAL A 8 23.84 33.59 1.19
C VAL A 8 22.98 32.34 1.22
N ASN A 9 22.41 32.04 2.36
CA ASN A 9 21.48 30.90 2.49
C ASN A 9 20.32 31.06 1.53
N MET A 10 19.94 29.99 0.88
CA MET A 10 18.73 29.87 0.06
C MET A 10 17.72 28.99 0.81
N ASP A 11 16.44 29.35 0.72
CA ASP A 11 15.40 28.70 1.48
C ASP A 11 15.14 27.28 0.96
N PRO A 12 14.81 26.32 1.84
CA PRO A 12 14.36 24.98 1.43
C PRO A 12 13.03 25.08 0.67
N ILE A 13 12.76 24.11 -0.21
CA ILE A 13 11.59 24.15 -1.09
C ILE A 13 10.92 22.78 -1.13
N PHE A 14 9.63 22.72 -0.80
CA PHE A 14 8.80 21.56 -1.11
C PHE A 14 8.57 21.46 -2.62
N SER A 15 8.45 20.22 -3.12
CA SER A 15 8.16 19.97 -4.55
C SER A 15 6.77 20.44 -4.98
N SER A 16 5.87 20.73 -4.03
CA SER A 16 4.51 21.21 -4.24
C SER A 16 4.10 22.12 -3.09
N MET A 17 3.16 23.05 -3.33
CA MET A 17 2.62 23.95 -2.29
C MET A 17 1.36 23.41 -1.63
N GLU A 18 0.63 22.52 -2.30
CA GLU A 18 -0.57 21.86 -1.81
C GLU A 18 -0.65 20.44 -2.38
N ILE A 19 -1.01 19.48 -1.56
CA ILE A 19 -1.18 18.08 -1.97
C ILE A 19 -2.50 17.56 -1.42
N ASN A 20 -3.31 16.97 -2.31
CA ASN A 20 -4.51 16.22 -1.95
C ASN A 20 -4.22 14.73 -2.12
N LEU A 21 -4.32 13.99 -1.02
CA LEU A 21 -4.08 12.55 -0.97
C LEU A 21 -5.38 11.80 -0.65
N ALA A 22 -5.54 10.64 -1.25
CA ALA A 22 -6.58 9.69 -0.88
C ALA A 22 -5.92 8.37 -0.49
N ILE A 23 -6.22 7.89 0.70
CA ILE A 23 -5.69 6.64 1.24
C ILE A 23 -6.81 5.79 1.77
N PHE A 24 -6.68 4.48 1.70
CA PHE A 24 -7.62 3.59 2.38
C PHE A 24 -7.35 3.57 3.88
N GLU A 25 -8.41 3.39 4.65
CA GLU A 25 -8.31 3.11 6.07
C GLU A 25 -7.47 1.86 6.39
N ASN A 26 -7.25 1.60 7.68
CA ASN A 26 -6.48 0.45 8.19
C ASN A 26 -4.99 0.46 7.82
N SER A 27 -4.48 1.52 7.16
CA SER A 27 -3.04 1.75 6.91
C SER A 27 -2.57 3.02 7.62
N ALA A 28 -1.45 2.92 8.33
CA ALA A 28 -0.85 4.09 8.95
C ALA A 28 0.01 4.92 7.99
N PHE A 29 0.58 4.32 6.94
CA PHE A 29 1.41 5.05 5.97
C PHE A 29 0.56 6.02 5.14
N VAL A 30 1.04 7.25 4.98
CA VAL A 30 0.38 8.29 4.18
C VAL A 30 1.17 8.59 2.92
N ALA A 31 2.40 9.08 3.06
CA ALA A 31 3.23 9.48 1.93
C ALA A 31 4.71 9.61 2.30
N ASP A 32 5.56 9.63 1.31
CA ASP A 32 6.96 10.05 1.37
C ASP A 32 7.03 11.49 0.85
N ILE A 33 7.27 12.43 1.76
CA ILE A 33 7.26 13.87 1.48
C ILE A 33 8.69 14.32 1.15
N ASN A 34 8.85 14.92 -0.01
CA ASN A 34 10.15 15.35 -0.51
C ASN A 34 10.29 16.87 -0.56
N ALA A 35 11.45 17.36 -0.17
CA ALA A 35 11.87 18.74 -0.30
C ALA A 35 13.33 18.79 -0.77
N THR A 36 13.75 19.93 -1.29
CA THR A 36 15.12 20.16 -1.74
C THR A 36 15.64 21.47 -1.16
N ASP A 37 16.93 21.52 -0.92
CA ASP A 37 17.64 22.74 -0.58
C ASP A 37 18.63 23.08 -1.71
N PRO A 38 18.60 24.33 -2.24
CA PRO A 38 19.49 24.72 -3.33
C PRO A 38 20.97 24.78 -2.94
N ASP A 39 21.27 24.95 -1.66
CA ASP A 39 22.62 24.97 -1.12
C ASP A 39 23.10 23.56 -0.72
N GLY A 40 22.18 22.62 -0.64
CA GLY A 40 22.43 21.24 -0.26
C GLY A 40 22.50 21.04 1.25
N ASP A 41 21.86 21.92 2.02
CA ASP A 41 21.82 21.84 3.48
C ASP A 41 20.91 20.68 3.94
N ASP A 42 21.18 20.16 5.15
CA ASP A 42 20.38 19.10 5.75
C ASP A 42 18.97 19.60 6.12
N LEU A 43 17.95 18.88 5.69
CA LEU A 43 16.56 19.25 5.89
C LEU A 43 15.93 18.55 7.09
N ILE A 44 15.15 19.32 7.87
CA ILE A 44 14.37 18.83 9.00
C ILE A 44 12.89 19.06 8.73
N PHE A 45 12.13 17.96 8.64
CA PHE A 45 10.68 17.97 8.49
C PHE A 45 9.97 17.99 9.83
N SER A 46 8.87 18.74 9.93
CA SER A 46 8.02 18.78 11.12
C SER A 46 6.54 19.04 10.78
N LEU A 47 5.66 18.72 11.73
CA LEU A 47 4.24 19.06 11.70
C LEU A 47 4.01 20.39 12.40
N SER A 48 3.22 21.28 11.80
CA SER A 48 2.72 22.46 12.51
C SER A 48 1.60 22.05 13.47
N ASP A 49 1.51 22.72 14.63
CA ASP A 49 0.54 22.43 15.70
C ASP A 49 -0.88 22.96 15.38
N LYS A 50 -1.35 22.72 14.15
CA LYS A 50 -2.66 23.18 13.66
C LYS A 50 -3.48 22.02 13.15
N ASP A 51 -4.79 22.21 13.09
CA ASP A 51 -5.76 21.31 12.51
C ASP A 51 -5.64 19.88 13.11
N ASP A 52 -5.52 18.85 12.26
CA ASP A 52 -5.52 17.43 12.67
C ASP A 52 -4.12 16.87 12.98
N TYR A 53 -3.10 17.73 13.23
CA TYR A 53 -1.70 17.32 13.39
C TYR A 53 -1.48 16.19 14.42
N ASN A 54 -2.30 16.17 15.50
CA ASN A 54 -2.22 15.14 16.54
C ASN A 54 -2.52 13.72 16.05
N SER A 55 -3.12 13.59 14.88
CA SER A 55 -3.37 12.29 14.26
C SER A 55 -2.17 11.73 13.51
N PHE A 56 -1.12 12.56 13.30
CA PHE A 56 0.00 12.23 12.42
C PHE A 56 1.35 12.24 13.12
N ALA A 57 2.31 11.59 12.48
CA ALA A 57 3.73 11.66 12.78
C ALA A 57 4.51 11.81 11.47
N ILE A 58 5.61 12.57 11.49
CA ILE A 58 6.55 12.68 10.38
C ILE A 58 7.95 12.31 10.85
N ALA A 59 8.67 11.54 10.06
CA ALA A 59 10.07 11.25 10.29
C ALA A 59 10.91 12.46 9.90
N SER A 60 11.55 13.11 10.88
CA SER A 60 12.17 14.42 10.73
C SER A 60 13.28 14.49 9.69
N THR A 61 13.94 13.38 9.37
CA THR A 61 15.06 13.33 8.41
C THR A 61 14.71 12.72 7.07
N THR A 62 13.61 11.97 6.99
CA THR A 62 13.24 11.26 5.76
C THR A 62 11.93 11.75 5.15
N GLY A 63 11.16 12.59 5.86
CA GLY A 63 9.88 13.09 5.36
C GLY A 63 8.75 12.05 5.31
N ILE A 64 8.95 10.82 5.82
CA ILE A 64 7.90 9.80 5.84
C ILE A 64 6.78 10.24 6.78
N LEU A 65 5.61 10.51 6.19
CA LEU A 65 4.39 10.89 6.90
C LEU A 65 3.53 9.66 7.16
N SER A 66 3.03 9.54 8.38
CA SER A 66 2.15 8.44 8.80
C SER A 66 1.10 8.92 9.81
N PHE A 67 -0.04 8.22 9.88
CA PHE A 67 -0.93 8.31 11.02
C PHE A 67 -0.25 7.72 12.27
N GLN A 68 -0.45 8.31 13.43
CA GLN A 68 -0.02 7.71 14.71
C GLN A 68 -0.77 6.41 15.02
N LYS A 69 -2.02 6.33 14.58
CA LYS A 69 -2.86 5.13 14.60
C LYS A 69 -3.58 5.05 13.26
N ALA A 70 -3.55 3.88 12.62
CA ALA A 70 -4.29 3.67 11.38
C ALA A 70 -5.73 4.16 11.50
N PRO A 71 -6.23 4.95 10.54
CA PRO A 71 -7.58 5.47 10.57
C PRO A 71 -8.62 4.35 10.38
N ASP A 72 -9.83 4.59 10.89
CA ASP A 72 -11.02 3.73 10.81
C ASP A 72 -12.10 4.62 10.20
N PHE A 73 -12.57 4.28 8.97
CA PHE A 73 -13.49 5.14 8.22
C PHE A 73 -14.83 5.31 8.92
N GLU A 74 -15.31 4.24 9.59
CA GLU A 74 -16.56 4.25 10.36
C GLU A 74 -16.43 5.04 11.67
N LYS A 75 -15.19 5.32 12.11
CA LYS A 75 -14.89 6.04 13.35
C LYS A 75 -13.83 7.11 13.15
N PRO A 76 -14.10 8.11 12.31
CA PRO A 76 -13.13 9.16 12.02
C PRO A 76 -12.68 9.89 13.28
N ALA A 77 -11.37 10.03 13.45
CA ALA A 77 -10.74 10.62 14.64
C ALA A 77 -10.41 12.10 14.47
N ASN A 78 -10.65 12.70 13.31
CA ASN A 78 -10.44 14.12 13.06
C ASN A 78 -11.51 14.99 13.72
N GLN A 79 -11.23 16.28 13.87
CA GLN A 79 -12.14 17.22 14.56
C GLN A 79 -13.52 17.32 13.90
N ALA A 80 -13.58 17.24 12.57
CA ALA A 80 -14.82 17.35 11.80
C ALA A 80 -15.62 16.04 11.76
N SER A 81 -14.99 14.91 12.09
CA SER A 81 -15.58 13.55 11.97
C SER A 81 -16.09 13.23 10.55
N ASP A 82 -15.33 13.62 9.53
CA ASP A 82 -15.71 13.56 8.11
C ASP A 82 -14.70 12.80 7.24
N ASN A 83 -13.72 12.12 7.84
CA ASN A 83 -12.65 11.40 7.15
C ASN A 83 -11.74 12.29 6.26
N ILE A 84 -11.81 13.62 6.40
CA ILE A 84 -10.97 14.58 5.69
C ILE A 84 -10.05 15.26 6.70
N TYR A 85 -8.79 14.88 6.69
CA TYR A 85 -7.76 15.40 7.58
C TYR A 85 -6.99 16.53 6.90
N LYS A 86 -6.76 17.60 7.62
CA LYS A 86 -5.95 18.73 7.16
C LYS A 86 -4.75 18.91 8.07
N ILE A 87 -3.58 19.07 7.49
CA ILE A 87 -2.33 19.32 8.20
C ILE A 87 -1.45 20.26 7.41
N THR A 88 -0.60 20.99 8.11
CA THR A 88 0.48 21.78 7.52
C THR A 88 1.81 21.19 7.94
N LEU A 89 2.64 20.80 6.97
CA LEU A 89 4.04 20.42 7.20
C LEU A 89 4.94 21.64 7.10
N SER A 90 6.07 21.58 7.75
CA SER A 90 7.19 22.50 7.53
C SER A 90 8.48 21.72 7.27
N VAL A 91 9.35 22.28 6.45
CA VAL A 91 10.72 21.87 6.26
C VAL A 91 11.65 23.03 6.60
N SER A 92 12.78 22.75 7.23
CA SER A 92 13.79 23.77 7.59
C SER A 92 15.18 23.24 7.34
N ASP A 93 16.06 24.12 6.88
CA ASP A 93 17.52 23.99 6.78
C ASP A 93 18.27 24.49 8.04
N GLY A 94 17.52 24.95 9.06
CA GLY A 94 18.04 25.58 10.28
C GLY A 94 18.10 27.09 10.23
N TYR A 95 17.86 27.74 9.08
CA TYR A 95 17.85 29.19 8.89
C TYR A 95 16.51 29.70 8.39
N ALA A 96 15.88 28.96 7.49
CA ALA A 96 14.61 29.28 6.84
C ALA A 96 13.62 28.13 6.94
N TYR A 97 12.39 28.39 6.52
CA TYR A 97 11.30 27.39 6.48
C TYR A 97 10.52 27.51 5.19
N ASP A 98 10.06 26.36 4.69
CA ASP A 98 8.97 26.29 3.72
C ASP A 98 7.81 25.47 4.30
N TYR A 99 6.60 25.67 3.77
CA TYR A 99 5.37 25.07 4.28
C TYR A 99 4.59 24.39 3.18
N LEU A 100 3.94 23.27 3.54
CA LEU A 100 3.12 22.47 2.64
C LEU A 100 1.80 22.11 3.32
N ASP A 101 0.68 22.55 2.73
CA ASP A 101 -0.65 22.16 3.17
C ASP A 101 -1.07 20.85 2.52
N LEU A 102 -1.54 19.90 3.35
CA LEU A 102 -2.05 18.61 2.91
C LEU A 102 -3.51 18.43 3.32
N THR A 103 -4.28 17.92 2.37
CA THR A 103 -5.60 17.36 2.63
C THR A 103 -5.55 15.85 2.38
N ILE A 104 -5.82 15.07 3.40
CA ILE A 104 -5.80 13.60 3.35
C ILE A 104 -7.24 13.10 3.51
N THR A 105 -7.78 12.47 2.47
CA THR A 105 -9.09 11.83 2.51
C THR A 105 -8.90 10.34 2.80
N VAL A 106 -9.50 9.86 3.88
CA VAL A 106 -9.58 8.43 4.18
C VAL A 106 -10.75 7.85 3.40
N LEU A 107 -10.49 6.79 2.68
CA LEU A 107 -11.47 6.04 1.89
C LEU A 107 -11.92 4.80 2.64
N ASP A 108 -13.21 4.49 2.51
CA ASP A 108 -13.83 3.26 2.99
C ASP A 108 -13.21 2.03 2.31
N LEU A 109 -12.83 1.07 3.12
CA LEU A 109 -12.48 -0.28 2.70
C LEU A 109 -13.59 -1.21 3.17
N ASP A 110 -14.47 -1.64 2.26
CA ASP A 110 -15.59 -2.52 2.59
C ASP A 110 -15.16 -3.75 3.40
N GLU A 111 -15.23 -3.64 4.72
CA GLU A 111 -14.82 -4.70 5.66
C GLU A 111 -15.81 -5.87 5.68
N SER A 112 -17.02 -5.69 5.19
CA SER A 112 -17.99 -6.77 5.04
C SER A 112 -17.60 -7.67 3.85
N ALA A 113 -17.17 -7.07 2.74
CA ALA A 113 -16.58 -7.80 1.62
C ALA A 113 -15.26 -8.47 2.03
N LYS A 114 -14.40 -7.77 2.76
CA LYS A 114 -13.18 -8.33 3.35
C LYS A 114 -13.46 -9.57 4.17
N SER A 115 -14.40 -9.48 5.11
CA SER A 115 -14.75 -10.60 5.99
C SER A 115 -15.33 -11.78 5.21
N ALA A 116 -16.14 -11.54 4.19
CA ALA A 116 -16.72 -12.58 3.34
C ALA A 116 -15.66 -13.28 2.48
N ILE A 117 -14.75 -12.53 1.85
CA ILE A 117 -13.67 -13.08 1.03
C ILE A 117 -12.63 -13.81 1.91
N GLU A 118 -12.23 -13.23 3.05
CA GLU A 118 -11.36 -13.93 4.00
C GLU A 118 -12.01 -15.21 4.51
N ALA A 119 -13.33 -15.21 4.76
CA ALA A 119 -14.07 -16.40 5.20
C ALA A 119 -14.09 -17.48 4.11
N LYS A 120 -14.27 -17.11 2.83
CA LYS A 120 -14.21 -18.06 1.71
C LYS A 120 -12.81 -18.65 1.53
N ILE A 121 -11.77 -17.82 1.56
CA ILE A 121 -10.38 -18.27 1.47
C ILE A 121 -10.01 -19.18 2.65
N LEU A 122 -10.59 -18.91 3.84
CA LEU A 122 -10.28 -19.61 5.08
C LEU A 122 -11.20 -20.80 5.40
N VAL A 123 -12.01 -21.28 4.46
CA VAL A 123 -13.02 -22.35 4.71
C VAL A 123 -12.49 -23.48 5.58
N ASP A 124 -11.20 -23.87 5.43
CA ASP A 124 -10.52 -24.88 6.26
C ASP A 124 -9.23 -24.33 6.91
N GLY A 125 -9.09 -23.01 6.96
CA GLY A 125 -7.84 -22.39 7.36
C GLY A 125 -7.81 -21.92 8.81
N TYR A 126 -6.62 -21.56 9.28
CA TYR A 126 -6.38 -21.07 10.63
C TYR A 126 -5.36 -19.92 10.68
N LYS A 127 -5.41 -19.15 11.77
CA LYS A 127 -4.47 -18.04 12.02
C LYS A 127 -3.15 -18.60 12.53
N LEU A 128 -2.04 -18.24 11.88
CA LEU A 128 -0.68 -18.57 12.31
C LEU A 128 -0.08 -17.52 13.26
N GLY A 129 -0.72 -16.36 13.41
CA GLY A 129 -0.21 -15.19 14.16
C GLY A 129 0.43 -14.14 13.28
N ASN A 130 0.59 -12.90 13.81
CA ASN A 130 1.19 -11.76 13.10
C ASN A 130 0.62 -11.55 11.70
N HIS A 131 -0.70 -11.61 11.54
CA HIS A 131 -1.44 -11.49 10.28
C HIS A 131 -1.17 -12.59 9.23
N TRP A 132 -0.35 -13.59 9.55
CA TRP A 132 -0.21 -14.78 8.72
C TRP A 132 -1.38 -15.73 8.91
N ARG A 133 -1.81 -16.33 7.81
CA ARG A 133 -2.93 -17.27 7.73
C ARG A 133 -2.56 -18.44 6.84
N GLN A 134 -3.24 -19.55 7.05
CA GLN A 134 -3.13 -20.72 6.19
C GLN A 134 -4.52 -21.27 5.87
N ALA A 135 -4.82 -21.43 4.62
CA ALA A 135 -5.98 -22.18 4.11
C ALA A 135 -5.52 -23.44 3.39
N SER A 136 -6.29 -24.53 3.51
CA SER A 136 -5.91 -25.82 2.93
C SER A 136 -5.80 -25.76 1.41
N TRP A 137 -6.69 -25.01 0.75
CA TRP A 137 -6.73 -24.88 -0.70
C TRP A 137 -5.87 -23.72 -1.24
N PHE A 138 -5.79 -22.58 -0.52
CA PHE A 138 -5.06 -21.38 -0.97
C PHE A 138 -3.61 -21.32 -0.46
N GLY A 139 -3.26 -22.14 0.54
CA GLY A 139 -1.92 -22.13 1.14
C GLY A 139 -1.70 -21.04 2.17
N THR A 140 -0.45 -20.61 2.34
CA THR A 140 -0.05 -19.65 3.38
C THR A 140 0.04 -18.24 2.79
N TYR A 141 -0.57 -17.28 3.47
CA TYR A 141 -0.61 -15.89 3.04
C TYR A 141 -0.61 -14.92 4.22
N TYR A 142 -0.18 -13.67 3.94
CA TYR A 142 -0.17 -12.55 4.87
C TYR A 142 -1.29 -11.58 4.51
N SER A 143 -2.17 -11.24 5.46
CA SER A 143 -3.45 -10.54 5.19
C SER A 143 -3.60 -9.18 5.87
N GLN A 144 -2.52 -8.59 6.41
CA GLN A 144 -2.61 -7.30 7.10
C GLN A 144 -3.18 -6.18 6.20
N TYR A 145 -2.81 -6.20 4.93
CA TYR A 145 -3.16 -5.15 3.96
C TYR A 145 -4.30 -5.54 3.02
N PHE A 146 -5.19 -6.42 3.50
CA PHE A 146 -6.32 -6.85 2.68
C PHE A 146 -7.06 -5.63 2.07
N PRO A 147 -7.44 -5.64 0.77
CA PRO A 147 -7.49 -6.77 -0.16
C PRO A 147 -6.15 -7.15 -0.80
N TRP A 148 -5.05 -6.46 -0.50
CA TRP A 148 -3.72 -6.92 -0.85
C TRP A 148 -3.26 -8.00 0.14
N VAL A 149 -2.91 -9.16 -0.40
CA VAL A 149 -2.32 -10.25 0.38
C VAL A 149 -0.97 -10.66 -0.19
N TYR A 150 -0.06 -11.10 0.66
CA TYR A 150 1.18 -11.71 0.20
C TYR A 150 1.07 -13.22 0.33
N HIS A 151 0.97 -13.91 -0.79
CA HIS A 151 0.95 -15.37 -0.86
C HIS A 151 2.37 -15.91 -0.96
N THR A 152 2.70 -16.99 -0.20
CA THR A 152 4.08 -17.51 -0.13
C THR A 152 4.63 -18.00 -1.46
N SER A 153 3.82 -18.52 -2.37
CA SER A 153 4.24 -18.97 -3.70
C SER A 153 3.99 -17.93 -4.80
N MET A 154 2.99 -17.05 -4.64
CA MET A 154 2.57 -16.13 -5.70
C MET A 154 3.02 -14.69 -5.47
N GLY A 155 3.53 -14.34 -4.28
CA GLY A 155 3.86 -12.96 -3.95
C GLY A 155 2.61 -12.09 -3.70
N TRP A 156 2.67 -10.80 -4.01
CA TRP A 156 1.56 -9.88 -3.79
C TRP A 156 0.41 -10.10 -4.78
N LEU A 157 -0.79 -10.19 -4.24
CA LEU A 157 -2.06 -10.36 -4.95
C LEU A 157 -3.08 -9.36 -4.42
N TYR A 158 -3.86 -8.75 -5.30
CA TYR A 158 -5.06 -8.00 -4.93
C TYR A 158 -6.28 -8.90 -5.15
N ILE A 159 -7.05 -9.18 -4.10
CA ILE A 159 -8.13 -10.17 -4.14
C ILE A 159 -9.48 -9.45 -4.11
N VAL A 160 -10.37 -9.84 -5.04
CA VAL A 160 -11.76 -9.42 -5.08
C VAL A 160 -12.68 -10.63 -5.24
N GLN A 161 -13.91 -10.50 -4.76
CA GLN A 161 -14.96 -11.47 -5.01
C GLN A 161 -15.95 -10.90 -6.04
N SER A 162 -16.30 -11.70 -7.05
CA SER A 162 -17.36 -11.31 -7.98
C SER A 162 -18.73 -11.40 -7.33
N GLN A 163 -19.75 -10.83 -7.97
CA GLN A 163 -21.14 -10.92 -7.52
C GLN A 163 -21.65 -12.39 -7.50
N ASP A 164 -21.10 -13.25 -8.34
CA ASP A 164 -21.41 -14.68 -8.40
C ASP A 164 -20.65 -15.51 -7.37
N GLY A 165 -19.79 -14.86 -6.58
CA GLY A 165 -19.01 -15.48 -5.50
C GLY A 165 -17.66 -16.04 -5.92
N ASP A 166 -17.26 -15.89 -7.17
CA ASP A 166 -15.93 -16.31 -7.67
C ASP A 166 -14.81 -15.46 -7.10
N THR A 167 -13.64 -16.05 -6.92
CA THR A 167 -12.45 -15.35 -6.47
C THR A 167 -11.61 -14.90 -7.65
N TRP A 168 -11.42 -13.59 -7.75
CA TRP A 168 -10.54 -12.95 -8.71
C TRP A 168 -9.33 -12.37 -8.00
N MET A 169 -8.17 -12.50 -8.60
CA MET A 169 -6.91 -11.97 -8.08
C MET A 169 -6.25 -11.14 -9.18
N TRP A 170 -5.74 -9.97 -8.83
CA TRP A 170 -4.87 -9.22 -9.72
C TRP A 170 -3.41 -9.39 -9.31
N LYS A 171 -2.55 -9.62 -10.28
CA LYS A 171 -1.12 -9.78 -10.10
C LYS A 171 -0.32 -9.14 -11.22
N ASP A 172 0.66 -8.31 -10.86
CA ASP A 172 1.63 -7.79 -11.82
C ASP A 172 2.68 -8.86 -12.20
N PRO A 173 3.02 -9.05 -13.50
CA PRO A 173 2.48 -8.42 -14.71
C PRO A 173 1.31 -9.19 -15.36
N LEU A 174 0.76 -10.22 -14.75
CA LEU A 174 -0.22 -11.15 -15.36
C LEU A 174 -1.60 -10.54 -15.56
N GLY A 175 -1.94 -9.51 -14.76
CA GLY A 175 -3.27 -8.91 -14.74
C GLY A 175 -4.27 -9.73 -13.90
N TRP A 176 -5.51 -9.81 -14.34
CA TRP A 176 -6.57 -10.52 -13.62
C TRP A 176 -6.49 -12.02 -13.81
N LEU A 177 -6.56 -12.74 -12.71
CA LEU A 177 -6.53 -14.19 -12.58
C LEU A 177 -7.82 -14.65 -11.91
N TRP A 178 -8.45 -15.67 -12.46
CA TRP A 178 -9.59 -16.35 -11.84
C TRP A 178 -9.16 -17.70 -11.26
N THR A 179 -9.64 -18.02 -10.06
CA THR A 179 -9.49 -19.34 -9.43
C THR A 179 -10.65 -19.59 -8.47
N ASP A 180 -10.74 -20.79 -7.94
CA ASP A 180 -11.64 -21.13 -6.86
C ASP A 180 -11.08 -22.28 -6.02
N LEU A 181 -11.80 -22.66 -4.96
CA LEU A 181 -11.48 -23.71 -3.99
C LEU A 181 -11.13 -25.05 -4.66
N ASP A 182 -11.89 -25.42 -5.70
CA ASP A 182 -11.72 -26.68 -6.43
C ASP A 182 -10.77 -26.55 -7.64
N VAL A 183 -10.25 -25.36 -7.90
CA VAL A 183 -9.43 -25.04 -9.08
C VAL A 183 -7.98 -24.78 -8.71
N PHE A 184 -7.73 -24.03 -7.63
CA PHE A 184 -6.37 -23.74 -7.17
C PHE A 184 -5.59 -25.04 -6.91
N PRO A 185 -4.31 -25.14 -7.31
CA PRO A 185 -3.37 -24.08 -7.69
C PRO A 185 -3.37 -23.70 -9.17
N TYR A 186 -4.37 -24.10 -9.93
CA TYR A 186 -4.57 -23.61 -11.30
C TYR A 186 -5.34 -22.30 -11.27
N PHE A 187 -5.06 -21.41 -12.23
CA PHE A 187 -5.74 -20.14 -12.39
C PHE A 187 -5.87 -19.77 -13.87
N PHE A 188 -7.01 -19.19 -14.25
CA PHE A 188 -7.23 -18.68 -15.59
C PHE A 188 -6.72 -17.25 -15.70
N ILE A 189 -5.89 -16.96 -16.70
CA ILE A 189 -5.28 -15.64 -16.93
C ILE A 189 -6.11 -14.91 -17.99
N GLN A 190 -6.86 -13.90 -17.56
CA GLN A 190 -7.78 -13.19 -18.43
C GLN A 190 -7.09 -12.50 -19.61
N SER A 191 -5.91 -11.94 -19.42
CA SER A 191 -5.18 -11.18 -20.44
C SER A 191 -4.77 -12.00 -21.65
N ILE A 192 -4.51 -13.29 -21.47
CA ILE A 192 -4.06 -14.22 -22.53
C ILE A 192 -5.09 -15.32 -22.83
N GLN A 193 -6.20 -15.36 -22.08
CA GLN A 193 -7.28 -16.36 -22.23
C GLN A 193 -6.77 -17.81 -22.12
N ASP A 194 -5.83 -18.05 -21.18
CA ASP A 194 -5.22 -19.37 -20.98
C ASP A 194 -4.99 -19.67 -19.50
N TRP A 195 -4.61 -20.90 -19.19
CA TRP A 195 -4.44 -21.37 -17.84
C TRP A 195 -3.00 -21.30 -17.36
N GLY A 196 -2.83 -20.91 -16.09
CA GLY A 196 -1.58 -20.96 -15.36
C GLY A 196 -1.63 -21.94 -14.18
N TYR A 197 -0.47 -22.27 -13.66
CA TYR A 197 -0.28 -23.13 -12.50
C TYR A 197 0.75 -22.51 -11.54
N SER A 198 0.42 -22.47 -10.26
CA SER A 198 1.34 -22.09 -9.19
C SER A 198 1.78 -23.31 -8.40
N GLY A 199 2.91 -23.91 -8.75
CA GLY A 199 3.43 -25.12 -8.10
C GLY A 199 4.14 -24.86 -6.78
N SER A 200 4.11 -25.84 -5.87
CA SER A 200 4.83 -25.79 -4.61
C SER A 200 6.37 -25.81 -4.75
N ASP A 201 6.87 -26.26 -5.90
CA ASP A 201 8.29 -26.32 -6.23
C ASP A 201 8.78 -25.05 -6.91
N SER A 202 7.86 -24.15 -7.27
CA SER A 202 8.23 -22.87 -7.87
C SER A 202 8.89 -21.99 -6.81
N ARG A 203 10.08 -21.50 -7.09
CA ARG A 203 10.67 -20.39 -6.36
C ARG A 203 9.65 -19.25 -6.39
N SER A 204 9.51 -18.51 -5.30
CA SER A 204 8.57 -17.39 -5.22
C SER A 204 8.58 -16.58 -6.51
N GLY A 205 7.47 -16.57 -7.23
CA GLY A 205 7.32 -15.83 -8.49
C GLY A 205 7.44 -16.64 -9.78
N GLN A 206 7.69 -17.94 -9.75
CA GLN A 206 7.64 -18.76 -10.96
C GLN A 206 6.22 -19.30 -11.18
N TYR A 207 5.72 -19.11 -12.39
CA TYR A 207 4.43 -19.60 -12.87
C TYR A 207 4.66 -20.41 -14.13
N TYR A 208 3.78 -21.37 -14.34
CA TYR A 208 3.78 -22.17 -15.55
C TYR A 208 2.54 -21.86 -16.35
N LEU A 209 2.70 -21.61 -17.64
CA LEU A 209 1.59 -21.52 -18.60
C LEU A 209 1.34 -22.87 -19.24
N PHE A 210 0.06 -23.21 -19.46
CA PHE A 210 -0.31 -24.32 -20.30
C PHE A 210 -0.40 -23.84 -21.75
N GLU A 211 0.56 -24.23 -22.61
CA GLU A 211 0.45 -23.93 -24.04
C GLU A 211 -0.55 -24.88 -24.73
N THR A 212 -1.73 -24.34 -25.04
CA THR A 212 -2.70 -24.99 -25.93
C THR A 212 -2.09 -25.11 -27.31
N GLY A 213 -1.53 -26.24 -27.61
CA GLY A 213 -0.89 -26.54 -28.91
C GLY A 213 0.42 -27.29 -28.80
N ASN A 214 1.09 -27.23 -27.68
CA ASN A 214 2.35 -27.93 -27.41
C ASN A 214 2.27 -28.91 -26.21
N SER A 215 1.10 -29.18 -25.68
CA SER A 215 0.80 -30.10 -24.56
C SER A 215 1.83 -30.11 -23.44
N GLY A 216 2.28 -28.94 -22.98
CA GLY A 216 3.26 -28.80 -21.90
C GLY A 216 3.18 -27.46 -21.15
N TRP A 217 3.67 -27.47 -19.93
CA TRP A 217 3.86 -26.27 -19.11
C TRP A 217 5.19 -25.63 -19.43
N LYS A 218 5.22 -24.29 -19.48
CA LYS A 218 6.46 -23.52 -19.59
C LYS A 218 6.52 -22.45 -18.50
N ASP A 219 7.73 -22.02 -18.15
CA ASP A 219 7.94 -20.87 -17.28
C ASP A 219 7.37 -19.59 -17.91
N LEU A 220 6.78 -18.75 -17.09
CA LEU A 220 6.27 -17.41 -17.44
C LEU A 220 7.35 -16.37 -17.28
#